data_e0fede06493fbcc6c332cc266a3869b3
#
_entry.id   e0fede06493fbcc6c332cc266a3869b3
#
_cell.length_a   1.000
_cell.length_b   1.000
_cell.length_c   1.000
_cell.angle_alpha   90.00
_cell.angle_beta   90.00
_cell.angle_gamma   90.00
#
_symmetry.space_group_name_H-M   'P 1'
#
loop_
_entity.id
_entity.type
_entity.pdbx_description
1 polymer ?
#
loop_
_entity_poly.entity_id
_entity_poly.type
_entity_poly.pdbx_seq_one_letter_code
_entity_poly.pdbx_strand_id
1 'polypeptide(L)'
;MLELAILGLLKERAMHGYQLKKRLADTLGSFWQVSYGSLYPALKRLQRETAVEMIFPREQVGRRKNVYRITEKGEALFAELLERAGQEATEDSGFSVRFAFFRYLKPETRIRLLERRRAFLEGRWSRLRESVQRLKEGIDSYTLSLMNHELSATEDDIKWLDDLIQAEQRQVKEPATRRRARAGREPKTPRLPQRSVSR
;
A
#
# COMPACT_ATOMS: atom_id res chain seq x y z
N MET A 1 3.31 -0.17 -10.92
CA MET A 1 3.02 -0.55 -9.51
C MET A 1 4.04 -1.53 -8.91
N LEU A 2 4.47 -2.57 -9.63
CA LEU A 2 5.44 -3.55 -9.09
C LEU A 2 6.79 -2.89 -8.73
N GLU A 3 7.27 -1.96 -9.53
CA GLU A 3 8.51 -1.21 -9.28
C GLU A 3 8.43 -0.37 -8.01
N LEU A 4 7.31 0.33 -7.80
CA LEU A 4 7.06 1.08 -6.57
C LEU A 4 7.13 0.16 -5.33
N ALA A 5 6.49 -1.01 -5.38
CA ALA A 5 6.48 -1.96 -4.27
C ALA A 5 7.87 -2.56 -4.01
N ILE A 6 8.61 -2.92 -5.07
CA ILE A 6 9.99 -3.41 -4.96
C ILE A 6 10.88 -2.35 -4.30
N LEU A 7 10.87 -1.13 -4.82
CA LEU A 7 11.69 -0.03 -4.31
C LEU A 7 11.32 0.32 -2.87
N GLY A 8 10.02 0.35 -2.53
CA GLY A 8 9.54 0.61 -1.18
C GLY A 8 10.04 -0.41 -0.15
N LEU A 9 10.06 -1.70 -0.50
CA LEU A 9 10.60 -2.74 0.38
C LEU A 9 12.13 -2.71 0.46
N LEU A 10 12.81 -2.44 -0.65
CA LEU A 10 14.27 -2.31 -0.68
C LEU A 10 14.77 -1.05 0.05
N LYS A 11 13.92 -0.02 0.17
CA LYS A 11 14.20 1.16 1.01
C LYS A 11 14.25 0.81 2.50
N GLU A 12 13.53 -0.21 2.94
CA GLU A 12 13.62 -0.69 4.33
C GLU A 12 14.95 -1.40 4.60
N ARG A 13 15.34 -2.30 3.70
CA ARG A 13 16.61 -3.06 3.76
C ARG A 13 16.90 -3.79 2.45
N ALA A 14 18.17 -4.09 2.22
CA ALA A 14 18.58 -5.00 1.17
C ALA A 14 18.04 -6.43 1.43
N MET A 15 17.60 -7.15 0.39
CA MET A 15 17.07 -8.50 0.52
C MET A 15 17.22 -9.35 -0.76
N HIS A 16 17.14 -10.67 -0.59
CA HIS A 16 17.13 -11.61 -1.70
C HIS A 16 15.79 -11.59 -2.46
N GLY A 17 15.80 -11.96 -3.74
CA GLY A 17 14.57 -12.03 -4.55
C GLY A 17 13.47 -12.92 -3.92
N TYR A 18 13.83 -14.02 -3.26
CA TYR A 18 12.87 -14.85 -2.52
C TYR A 18 12.26 -14.10 -1.32
N GLN A 19 13.08 -13.42 -0.52
CA GLN A 19 12.60 -12.61 0.61
C GLN A 19 11.72 -11.47 0.11
N LEU A 20 12.11 -10.83 -1.00
CA LEU A 20 11.33 -9.75 -1.61
C LEU A 20 9.94 -10.24 -2.02
N LYS A 21 9.84 -11.40 -2.68
CA LYS A 21 8.54 -11.99 -3.03
C LYS A 21 7.68 -12.26 -1.81
N LYS A 22 8.27 -12.87 -0.76
CA LYS A 22 7.55 -13.15 0.49
C LYS A 22 7.06 -11.85 1.14
N ARG A 23 7.93 -10.85 1.27
CA ARG A 23 7.57 -9.54 1.85
C ARG A 23 6.52 -8.79 1.04
N LEU A 24 6.55 -8.88 -0.30
CA LEU A 24 5.49 -8.34 -1.15
C LEU A 24 4.14 -8.97 -0.82
N ALA A 25 4.07 -10.30 -0.69
CA ALA A 25 2.86 -11.00 -0.30
C ALA A 25 2.40 -10.62 1.12
N ASP A 26 3.32 -10.56 2.09
CA ASP A 26 3.02 -10.21 3.48
C ASP A 26 2.55 -8.74 3.63
N THR A 27 3.12 -7.81 2.84
CA THR A 27 2.82 -6.37 2.94
C THR A 27 1.56 -5.97 2.19
N LEU A 28 1.33 -6.58 1.02
CA LEU A 28 0.23 -6.22 0.12
C LEU A 28 -0.95 -7.19 0.22
N GLY A 29 -0.81 -8.27 1.01
CA GLY A 29 -1.86 -9.24 1.28
C GLY A 29 -2.30 -10.02 0.05
N SER A 30 -3.49 -10.63 0.16
CA SER A 30 -4.12 -11.41 -0.92
C SER A 30 -4.52 -10.56 -2.13
N PHE A 31 -4.54 -9.24 -1.97
CA PHE A 31 -4.93 -8.30 -3.04
C PHE A 31 -3.91 -8.25 -4.18
N TRP A 32 -2.66 -8.69 -3.94
CA TRP A 32 -1.63 -8.57 -4.96
C TRP A 32 -0.63 -9.73 -4.96
N GLN A 33 -0.92 -10.70 -5.82
CA GLN A 33 -0.03 -11.86 -6.00
C GLN A 33 1.04 -11.55 -7.05
N VAL A 34 2.30 -11.55 -6.61
CA VAL A 34 3.46 -11.37 -7.48
C VAL A 34 4.08 -12.72 -7.82
N SER A 35 4.13 -13.05 -9.10
CA SER A 35 4.82 -14.23 -9.59
C SER A 35 6.34 -14.00 -9.71
N TYR A 36 7.13 -15.08 -9.69
CA TYR A 36 8.56 -14.96 -10.03
C TYR A 36 8.77 -14.48 -11.46
N GLY A 37 7.85 -14.86 -12.38
CA GLY A 37 7.87 -14.44 -13.79
C GLY A 37 7.70 -12.92 -13.97
N SER A 38 7.06 -12.21 -13.04
CA SER A 38 6.96 -10.74 -13.07
C SER A 38 8.05 -10.05 -12.23
N LEU A 39 8.43 -10.64 -11.11
CA LEU A 39 9.40 -10.04 -10.18
C LEU A 39 10.81 -9.90 -10.77
N TYR A 40 11.38 -10.99 -11.34
CA TYR A 40 12.74 -10.93 -11.86
C TYR A 40 12.91 -10.03 -13.08
N PRO A 41 11.99 -9.99 -14.06
CA PRO A 41 12.04 -9.00 -15.12
C PRO A 41 11.97 -7.54 -14.61
N ALA A 42 11.15 -7.26 -13.59
CA ALA A 42 11.09 -5.94 -12.96
C ALA A 42 12.41 -5.57 -12.27
N LEU A 43 13.00 -6.49 -11.49
CA LEU A 43 14.33 -6.29 -10.90
C LEU A 43 15.40 -6.02 -11.95
N LYS A 44 15.40 -6.76 -13.07
CA LYS A 44 16.34 -6.55 -14.18
C LYS A 44 16.17 -5.18 -14.84
N ARG A 45 14.93 -4.66 -14.96
CA ARG A 45 14.69 -3.29 -15.45
C ARG A 45 15.26 -2.27 -14.48
N LEU A 46 14.93 -2.37 -13.20
CA LEU A 46 15.44 -1.46 -12.16
C LEU A 46 16.97 -1.48 -12.06
N GLN A 47 17.62 -2.62 -12.29
CA GLN A 47 19.07 -2.72 -12.37
C GLN A 47 19.64 -2.00 -13.61
N ARG A 48 19.01 -2.17 -14.79
CA ARG A 48 19.43 -1.45 -16.01
C ARG A 48 19.29 0.06 -15.87
N GLU A 49 18.26 0.49 -15.14
CA GLU A 49 18.04 1.92 -14.81
C GLU A 49 18.91 2.41 -13.65
N THR A 50 19.76 1.53 -13.10
CA THR A 50 20.61 1.82 -11.93
C THR A 50 19.85 2.22 -10.67
N ALA A 51 18.54 1.96 -10.60
CA ALA A 51 17.70 2.19 -9.44
C ALA A 51 17.89 1.12 -8.34
N VAL A 52 18.34 -0.07 -8.73
CA VAL A 52 18.65 -1.20 -7.84
C VAL A 52 20.00 -1.76 -8.24
N GLU A 53 20.82 -2.09 -7.27
CA GLU A 53 22.08 -2.79 -7.47
C GLU A 53 22.06 -4.18 -6.82
N MET A 54 22.88 -5.08 -7.34
CA MET A 54 23.09 -6.40 -6.78
C MET A 54 24.37 -6.42 -5.98
N ILE A 55 24.29 -6.81 -4.71
CA ILE A 55 25.44 -6.93 -3.82
C ILE A 55 25.66 -8.40 -3.46
N PHE A 56 26.91 -8.77 -3.30
CA PHE A 56 27.32 -10.11 -2.86
C PHE A 56 27.85 -9.99 -1.43
N PRO A 57 27.11 -10.49 -0.41
CA PRO A 57 27.59 -10.50 0.96
C PRO A 57 28.90 -11.32 1.05
N ARG A 58 29.95 -10.75 1.65
CA ARG A 58 31.28 -11.38 1.77
C ARG A 58 31.30 -12.64 2.64
N GLU A 59 30.31 -12.84 3.52
CA GLU A 59 30.35 -13.84 4.60
C GLU A 59 29.44 -15.07 4.40
N GLN A 60 28.85 -15.27 3.24
CA GLN A 60 27.98 -16.47 3.05
C GLN A 60 28.79 -17.64 2.48
N VAL A 61 29.13 -18.59 3.38
CA VAL A 61 29.54 -19.95 3.01
C VAL A 61 28.29 -20.65 2.46
N GLY A 62 28.23 -20.89 1.13
CA GLY A 62 27.12 -21.56 0.48
C GLY A 62 26.74 -20.95 -0.86
N ARG A 63 25.59 -21.39 -1.42
CA ARG A 63 25.07 -20.95 -2.71
C ARG A 63 24.92 -19.43 -2.76
N ARG A 64 25.67 -18.74 -3.61
CA ARG A 64 25.63 -17.27 -3.79
C ARG A 64 24.19 -16.84 -4.07
N LYS A 65 23.55 -16.16 -3.12
CA LYS A 65 22.22 -15.57 -3.29
C LYS A 65 22.37 -14.12 -3.69
N ASN A 66 21.73 -13.72 -4.77
CA ASN A 66 21.70 -12.35 -5.24
C ASN A 66 20.91 -11.49 -4.25
N VAL A 67 21.55 -10.55 -3.58
CA VAL A 67 20.94 -9.57 -2.70
C VAL A 67 20.77 -8.27 -3.47
N TYR A 68 19.58 -7.72 -3.44
CA TYR A 68 19.24 -6.45 -4.10
C TYR A 68 19.20 -5.33 -3.07
N ARG A 69 19.75 -4.17 -3.45
CA ARG A 69 19.75 -2.94 -2.64
C ARG A 69 19.28 -1.78 -3.51
N ILE A 70 18.46 -0.88 -2.93
CA ILE A 70 18.09 0.37 -3.57
C ILE A 70 19.28 1.31 -3.63
N THR A 71 19.42 2.09 -4.70
CA THR A 71 20.42 3.14 -4.87
C THR A 71 19.80 4.51 -4.60
N GLU A 72 20.60 5.57 -4.56
CA GLU A 72 20.09 6.96 -4.48
C GLU A 72 19.15 7.29 -5.64
N LYS A 73 19.47 6.83 -6.86
CA LYS A 73 18.58 6.98 -8.01
C LYS A 73 17.27 6.20 -7.84
N GLY A 74 17.35 5.02 -7.23
CA GLY A 74 16.16 4.23 -6.87
C GLY A 74 15.30 4.90 -5.81
N GLU A 75 15.90 5.59 -4.84
CA GLU A 75 15.16 6.37 -3.85
C GLU A 75 14.42 7.56 -4.48
N ALA A 76 15.08 8.26 -5.41
CA ALA A 76 14.45 9.34 -6.17
C ALA A 76 13.28 8.82 -7.02
N LEU A 77 13.47 7.71 -7.74
CA LEU A 77 12.42 7.06 -8.52
C LEU A 77 11.25 6.58 -7.63
N PHE A 78 11.56 6.02 -6.46
CA PHE A 78 10.53 5.62 -5.49
C PHE A 78 9.67 6.81 -5.06
N ALA A 79 10.29 7.94 -4.71
CA ALA A 79 9.57 9.15 -4.31
C ALA A 79 8.69 9.67 -5.46
N GLU A 80 9.22 9.72 -6.68
CA GLU A 80 8.46 10.12 -7.87
C GLU A 80 7.24 9.21 -8.09
N LEU A 81 7.43 7.90 -8.11
CA LEU A 81 6.36 6.92 -8.32
C LEU A 81 5.29 6.96 -7.22
N LEU A 82 5.72 7.23 -5.97
CA LEU A 82 4.82 7.30 -4.83
C LEU A 82 3.95 8.57 -4.87
N GLU A 83 4.50 9.70 -5.29
CA GLU A 83 3.81 10.99 -5.42
C GLU A 83 2.99 11.13 -6.70
N ARG A 84 3.25 10.28 -7.71
CA ARG A 84 2.61 10.35 -9.02
C ARG A 84 1.09 10.21 -8.88
N ALA A 85 0.38 11.25 -9.31
CA ALA A 85 -1.07 11.34 -9.24
C ALA A 85 -1.72 10.96 -10.58
N GLY A 86 -1.50 9.72 -11.06
CA GLY A 86 -2.12 9.19 -12.29
C GLY A 86 -3.46 8.49 -12.04
N GLN A 87 -4.15 8.08 -13.11
CA GLN A 87 -5.38 7.28 -13.03
C GLN A 87 -5.18 5.98 -12.24
N GLU A 88 -4.05 5.30 -12.44
CA GLU A 88 -3.64 4.12 -11.66
C GLU A 88 -3.55 4.36 -10.15
N ALA A 89 -3.44 5.63 -9.70
CA ALA A 89 -3.40 5.97 -8.28
C ALA A 89 -4.78 5.91 -7.62
N THR A 90 -5.84 5.93 -8.42
CA THR A 90 -7.24 5.90 -7.97
C THR A 90 -7.88 4.53 -8.12
N GLU A 91 -7.33 3.65 -8.94
CA GLU A 91 -7.76 2.25 -9.04
C GLU A 91 -7.37 1.45 -7.79
N ASP A 92 -8.15 0.41 -7.47
CA ASP A 92 -8.04 -0.33 -6.20
C ASP A 92 -6.64 -0.89 -5.94
N SER A 93 -6.05 -1.56 -6.93
CA SER A 93 -4.71 -2.15 -6.80
C SER A 93 -3.62 -1.09 -6.69
N GLY A 94 -3.73 -0.01 -7.45
CA GLY A 94 -2.76 1.09 -7.45
C GLY A 94 -2.77 1.88 -6.15
N PHE A 95 -3.96 2.14 -5.61
CA PHE A 95 -4.12 2.82 -4.33
C PHE A 95 -3.55 1.99 -3.18
N SER A 96 -3.91 0.70 -3.07
CA SER A 96 -3.46 -0.19 -2.00
C SER A 96 -1.94 -0.29 -1.91
N VAL A 97 -1.26 -0.41 -3.07
CA VAL A 97 0.21 -0.44 -3.11
C VAL A 97 0.81 0.87 -2.60
N ARG A 98 0.28 2.03 -3.02
CA ARG A 98 0.76 3.34 -2.53
C ARG A 98 0.50 3.50 -1.05
N PHE A 99 -0.69 3.15 -0.59
CA PHE A 99 -1.11 3.29 0.80
C PHE A 99 -0.17 2.53 1.76
N ALA A 100 0.34 1.37 1.37
CA ALA A 100 1.32 0.62 2.15
C ALA A 100 2.62 1.40 2.43
N PHE A 101 2.93 2.41 1.60
CA PHE A 101 4.12 3.25 1.70
C PHE A 101 3.84 4.71 2.07
N PHE A 102 2.63 5.05 2.48
CA PHE A 102 2.24 6.43 2.85
C PHE A 102 3.11 7.06 3.93
N ARG A 103 3.72 6.25 4.81
CA ARG A 103 4.67 6.71 5.83
C ARG A 103 5.86 7.51 5.26
N TYR A 104 6.20 7.32 3.99
CA TYR A 104 7.29 8.04 3.31
C TYR A 104 6.83 9.36 2.66
N LEU A 105 5.53 9.65 2.67
CA LEU A 105 4.95 10.89 2.14
C LEU A 105 4.79 11.95 3.23
N LYS A 106 4.84 13.22 2.82
CA LYS A 106 4.43 14.33 3.67
C LYS A 106 2.92 14.27 3.97
N PRO A 107 2.48 14.72 5.15
CA PRO A 107 1.05 14.68 5.52
C PRO A 107 0.14 15.33 4.48
N GLU A 108 0.55 16.46 3.92
CA GLU A 108 -0.24 17.20 2.92
C GLU A 108 -0.42 16.40 1.63
N THR A 109 0.62 15.66 1.23
CA THR A 109 0.57 14.76 0.06
C THR A 109 -0.33 13.56 0.34
N ARG A 110 -0.28 12.99 1.56
CA ARG A 110 -1.17 11.89 1.97
C ARG A 110 -2.63 12.33 1.90
N ILE A 111 -2.97 13.48 2.48
CA ILE A 111 -4.33 14.03 2.45
C ILE A 111 -4.80 14.21 1.01
N ARG A 112 -4.01 14.84 0.15
CA ARG A 112 -4.35 15.05 -1.26
C ARG A 112 -4.63 13.72 -2.00
N LEU A 113 -3.84 12.68 -1.74
CA LEU A 113 -4.04 11.37 -2.38
C LEU A 113 -5.30 10.65 -1.86
N LEU A 114 -5.59 10.76 -0.56
CA LEU A 114 -6.80 10.23 0.05
C LEU A 114 -8.05 10.94 -0.48
N GLU A 115 -8.04 12.27 -0.53
CA GLU A 115 -9.15 13.06 -1.08
C GLU A 115 -9.42 12.73 -2.55
N ARG A 116 -8.37 12.53 -3.34
CA ARG A 116 -8.51 12.13 -4.74
C ARG A 116 -9.12 10.73 -4.88
N ARG A 117 -8.70 9.78 -4.04
CA ARG A 117 -9.29 8.44 -3.99
C ARG A 117 -10.76 8.50 -3.61
N ARG A 118 -11.11 9.29 -2.60
CA ARG A 118 -12.49 9.52 -2.17
C ARG A 118 -13.35 10.03 -3.32
N ALA A 119 -12.92 11.11 -3.98
CA ALA A 119 -13.67 11.67 -5.11
C ALA A 119 -13.88 10.66 -6.26
N PHE A 120 -12.89 9.78 -6.51
CA PHE A 120 -13.04 8.69 -7.49
C PHE A 120 -14.13 7.70 -7.07
N LEU A 121 -14.15 7.28 -5.79
CA LEU A 121 -15.15 6.35 -5.28
C LEU A 121 -16.56 6.98 -5.22
N GLU A 122 -16.68 8.25 -4.86
CA GLU A 122 -17.95 8.99 -4.91
C GLU A 122 -18.52 9.03 -6.32
N GLY A 123 -17.68 9.29 -7.33
CA GLY A 123 -18.09 9.24 -8.73
C GLY A 123 -18.50 7.83 -9.19
N ARG A 124 -17.79 6.78 -8.73
CA ARG A 124 -18.16 5.38 -9.00
C ARG A 124 -19.49 5.02 -8.35
N TRP A 125 -19.68 5.37 -7.09
CA TRP A 125 -20.91 5.14 -6.33
C TRP A 125 -22.12 5.80 -7.00
N SER A 126 -22.00 7.08 -7.42
CA SER A 126 -23.08 7.79 -8.09
C SER A 126 -23.52 7.09 -9.39
N ARG A 127 -22.56 6.72 -10.23
CA ARG A 127 -22.84 5.99 -11.49
C ARG A 127 -23.50 4.63 -11.24
N LEU A 128 -23.05 3.89 -10.25
CA LEU A 128 -23.62 2.59 -9.90
C LEU A 128 -25.05 2.75 -9.37
N ARG A 129 -25.28 3.73 -8.49
CA ARG A 129 -26.62 4.05 -7.96
C ARG A 129 -27.62 4.41 -9.06
N GLU A 130 -27.20 5.24 -10.01
CA GLU A 130 -28.04 5.57 -11.19
C GLU A 130 -28.34 4.33 -12.03
N SER A 131 -27.35 3.42 -12.19
CA SER A 131 -27.55 2.18 -12.93
C SER A 131 -28.53 1.26 -12.23
N VAL A 132 -28.45 1.11 -10.91
CA VAL A 132 -29.42 0.34 -10.11
C VAL A 132 -30.83 0.91 -10.28
N GLN A 133 -30.99 2.23 -10.20
CA GLN A 133 -32.29 2.88 -10.35
C GLN A 133 -32.91 2.66 -11.73
N ARG A 134 -32.10 2.74 -12.79
CA ARG A 134 -32.57 2.54 -14.17
C ARG A 134 -32.95 1.09 -14.48
N LEU A 135 -32.24 0.13 -13.91
CA LEU A 135 -32.35 -1.28 -14.26
C LEU A 135 -33.26 -2.06 -13.31
N LYS A 136 -33.76 -1.45 -12.23
CA LYS A 136 -34.47 -2.11 -11.14
C LYS A 136 -35.66 -2.99 -11.58
N GLU A 137 -36.34 -2.61 -12.65
CA GLU A 137 -37.52 -3.33 -13.16
C GLU A 137 -37.20 -4.46 -14.15
N GLY A 138 -35.96 -4.57 -14.61
CA GLY A 138 -35.57 -5.51 -15.68
C GLY A 138 -34.43 -6.48 -15.33
N ILE A 139 -33.89 -6.44 -14.10
CA ILE A 139 -32.82 -7.35 -13.68
C ILE A 139 -33.30 -8.37 -12.67
N ASP A 140 -32.68 -9.56 -12.68
CA ASP A 140 -32.96 -10.60 -11.70
C ASP A 140 -32.49 -10.22 -10.29
N SER A 141 -33.03 -10.92 -9.28
CA SER A 141 -32.75 -10.63 -7.87
C SER A 141 -31.28 -10.81 -7.44
N TYR A 142 -30.55 -11.74 -8.07
CA TYR A 142 -29.13 -11.97 -7.75
C TYR A 142 -28.25 -10.84 -8.27
N THR A 143 -28.49 -10.41 -9.51
CA THR A 143 -27.80 -9.24 -10.09
C THR A 143 -28.09 -7.98 -9.28
N LEU A 144 -29.34 -7.74 -8.88
CA LEU A 144 -29.70 -6.61 -8.03
C LEU A 144 -29.01 -6.68 -6.67
N SER A 145 -28.97 -7.88 -6.06
CA SER A 145 -28.28 -8.10 -4.78
C SER A 145 -26.78 -7.80 -4.89
N LEU A 146 -26.13 -8.24 -5.97
CA LEU A 146 -24.71 -7.96 -6.22
C LEU A 146 -24.43 -6.47 -6.37
N MET A 147 -25.25 -5.75 -7.15
CA MET A 147 -25.12 -4.30 -7.33
C MET A 147 -25.32 -3.53 -6.02
N ASN A 148 -26.28 -3.92 -5.19
CA ASN A 148 -26.50 -3.33 -3.88
C ASN A 148 -25.33 -3.60 -2.92
N HIS A 149 -24.76 -4.80 -2.96
CA HIS A 149 -23.56 -5.14 -2.21
C HIS A 149 -22.38 -4.24 -2.61
N GLU A 150 -22.15 -4.04 -3.91
CA GLU A 150 -21.09 -3.16 -4.42
C GLU A 150 -21.33 -1.69 -4.00
N LEU A 151 -22.57 -1.21 -3.99
CA LEU A 151 -22.90 0.12 -3.48
C LEU A 151 -22.51 0.27 -2.00
N SER A 152 -22.93 -0.70 -1.17
CA SER A 152 -22.64 -0.69 0.26
C SER A 152 -21.13 -0.76 0.53
N ALA A 153 -20.40 -1.63 -0.16
CA ALA A 153 -18.94 -1.74 -0.03
C ALA A 153 -18.23 -0.44 -0.41
N THR A 154 -18.69 0.20 -1.50
CA THR A 154 -18.10 1.49 -1.94
C THR A 154 -18.38 2.61 -0.92
N GLU A 155 -19.56 2.62 -0.32
CA GLU A 155 -19.93 3.58 0.72
C GLU A 155 -19.08 3.40 1.98
N ASP A 156 -18.82 2.17 2.39
CA ASP A 156 -17.95 1.87 3.53
C ASP A 156 -16.49 2.25 3.26
N ASP A 157 -16.00 2.05 2.03
CA ASP A 157 -14.68 2.53 1.62
C ASP A 157 -14.57 4.08 1.68
N ILE A 158 -15.61 4.80 1.26
CA ILE A 158 -15.66 6.27 1.34
C ILE A 158 -15.60 6.73 2.81
N LYS A 159 -16.39 6.11 3.71
CA LYS A 159 -16.36 6.41 5.15
C LYS A 159 -14.97 6.17 5.75
N TRP A 160 -14.35 5.06 5.41
CA TRP A 160 -12.99 4.74 5.84
C TRP A 160 -11.98 5.79 5.38
N LEU A 161 -12.09 6.28 4.14
CA LEU A 161 -11.24 7.36 3.64
C LEU A 161 -11.47 8.68 4.36
N ASP A 162 -12.73 9.02 4.69
CA ASP A 162 -13.06 10.21 5.47
C ASP A 162 -12.41 10.17 6.86
N ASP A 163 -12.46 9.02 7.54
CA ASP A 163 -11.80 8.83 8.84
C ASP A 163 -10.28 9.02 8.74
N LEU A 164 -9.65 8.47 7.69
CA LEU A 164 -8.22 8.63 7.45
C LEU A 164 -7.84 10.09 7.17
N ILE A 165 -8.61 10.77 6.32
CA ILE A 165 -8.39 12.21 6.01
C ILE A 165 -8.47 13.03 7.27
N GLN A 166 -9.50 12.81 8.10
CA GLN A 166 -9.65 13.53 9.38
C GLN A 166 -8.48 13.25 10.34
N ALA A 167 -8.01 11.99 10.40
CA ALA A 167 -6.88 11.62 11.24
C ALA A 167 -5.59 12.33 10.78
N GLU A 168 -5.31 12.36 9.48
CA GLU A 168 -4.15 13.06 8.92
C GLU A 168 -4.25 14.59 9.15
N GLN A 169 -5.42 15.19 8.96
CA GLN A 169 -5.65 16.62 9.19
C GLN A 169 -5.45 17.01 10.67
N ARG A 170 -5.86 16.15 11.61
CA ARG A 170 -5.58 16.36 13.05
C ARG A 170 -4.08 16.35 13.32
N GLN A 171 -3.33 15.43 12.71
CA GLN A 171 -1.88 15.35 12.86
C GLN A 171 -1.16 16.60 12.30
N VAL A 172 -1.65 17.18 11.20
CA VAL A 172 -1.10 18.42 10.63
C VAL A 172 -1.34 19.60 11.57
N LYS A 173 -2.50 19.67 12.21
CA LYS A 173 -2.89 20.77 13.12
C LYS A 173 -2.23 20.70 14.51
N GLU A 174 -1.73 19.51 14.93
CA GLU A 174 -1.03 19.38 16.21
C GLU A 174 0.36 20.06 16.18
N PRO A 175 0.68 20.96 17.17
CA PRO A 175 1.99 21.59 17.25
C PRO A 175 3.11 20.57 17.38
N ALA A 176 4.26 20.85 16.75
CA ALA A 176 5.42 19.95 16.69
C ALA A 176 5.96 19.50 18.08
N THR A 177 5.74 20.29 19.12
CA THR A 177 6.08 19.97 20.51
C THR A 177 5.31 18.78 21.07
N ARG A 178 4.02 18.62 20.75
CA ARG A 178 3.20 17.47 21.18
C ARG A 178 3.53 16.20 20.37
N ARG A 179 3.93 16.33 19.12
CA ARG A 179 4.35 15.20 18.28
C ARG A 179 5.61 14.49 18.83
N ARG A 180 6.61 15.24 19.30
CA ARG A 180 7.84 14.68 19.90
C ARG A 180 7.58 13.96 21.22
N ALA A 181 6.67 14.46 22.06
CA ALA A 181 6.32 13.83 23.33
C ALA A 181 5.60 12.48 23.15
N ARG A 182 4.86 12.29 22.05
CA ARG A 182 4.12 11.05 21.74
C ARG A 182 5.00 10.01 21.06
N ALA A 183 5.95 10.41 20.22
CA ALA A 183 6.92 9.53 19.56
C ALA A 183 7.95 8.93 20.54
N GLY A 184 8.19 9.57 21.70
CA GLY A 184 9.05 9.07 22.77
C GLY A 184 8.38 8.08 23.75
N ARG A 185 7.09 7.83 23.62
CA ARG A 185 6.40 6.76 24.36
C ARG A 185 6.23 5.56 23.47
N GLU A 186 7.18 4.63 23.50
CA GLU A 186 6.99 3.29 22.95
C GLU A 186 5.70 2.68 23.52
N PRO A 187 4.83 2.10 22.67
CA PRO A 187 3.69 1.36 23.17
C PRO A 187 4.21 0.17 23.99
N LYS A 188 3.95 0.17 25.29
CA LYS A 188 4.17 -1.01 26.13
C LYS A 188 3.43 -2.17 25.49
N THR A 189 4.15 -3.14 24.98
CA THR A 189 3.60 -4.40 24.46
C THR A 189 2.66 -4.98 25.53
N PRO A 190 1.39 -5.28 25.22
CA PRO A 190 0.52 -5.96 26.17
C PRO A 190 1.13 -7.33 26.46
N ARG A 191 1.42 -7.61 27.74
CA ARG A 191 1.79 -8.96 28.19
C ARG A 191 0.61 -9.89 27.92
N LEU A 192 0.80 -10.84 27.02
CA LEU A 192 -0.12 -11.95 26.84
C LEU A 192 -0.25 -12.72 28.16
N PRO A 193 -1.47 -13.06 28.60
CA PRO A 193 -1.66 -13.88 29.78
C PRO A 193 -1.04 -15.27 29.56
N GLN A 194 -0.14 -15.68 30.44
CA GLN A 194 0.41 -17.03 30.46
C GLN A 194 -0.74 -18.00 30.78
N ARG A 195 -1.06 -18.90 29.86
CA ARG A 195 -1.95 -20.02 30.15
C ARG A 195 -1.24 -20.93 31.17
N SER A 196 -1.79 -21.01 32.38
CA SER A 196 -1.43 -22.01 33.35
C SER A 196 -1.84 -23.40 32.83
N VAL A 197 -0.85 -24.21 32.51
CA VAL A 197 -1.04 -25.64 32.29
C VAL A 197 -1.13 -26.27 33.68
N SER A 198 -2.34 -26.61 34.13
CA SER A 198 -2.55 -27.49 35.26
C SER A 198 -2.36 -28.94 34.82
N ARG A 199 -1.64 -29.68 35.63
CA ARG A 199 -1.40 -31.13 35.53
C ARG A 199 -2.71 -31.95 35.64
#